data_802f320848bfb7a17ede01b9775a93fb
#
_entry.id   802f320848bfb7a17ede01b9775a93fb
#
_cell.length_a   1.000
_cell.length_b   1.000
_cell.length_c   1.000
_cell.angle_alpha   90.00
_cell.angle_beta   90.00
_cell.angle_gamma   90.00
#
_symmetry.space_group_name_H-M   'P 1'
#
loop_
_entity.id
_entity.type
_entity.pdbx_description
1 polymer ?
#
loop_
_entity_poly.entity_id
_entity_poly.type
_entity_poly.pdbx_seq_one_letter_code
_entity_poly.pdbx_strand_id
1 'polypeptide(L)'
;MVNGVCVQQHKSSSFFTTKSNTSNKREKKNEEYKTNDQKWMELIAQQTKKPTKKGAEYDIINPCNSESHPAVRLGLAKIDRSKPKRSLQEAYDPFASCFVCSKSGRLRLETRRTKDAKILQSKLENGVPETYVELPGIVAPGMIASVMSCAGSWHGSIALMDKAVLARPPLMMLEKMLDFTAVDVLAPNEKCSVQSEIVSLDEPNFATVKLEMTVGGHAHEQDTDTITSTNSTSTRESKQHVCARAVMRFKKIGAVRSIS
;
A
#
# COMPACT_ATOMS: atom_id res chain seq x y z
N MET A 1 -5.53 -54.79 14.07
CA MET A 1 -6.81 -54.63 13.35
C MET A 1 -6.76 -53.26 12.69
N VAL A 2 -6.57 -53.23 11.37
CA VAL A 2 -6.40 -51.99 10.58
C VAL A 2 -7.65 -51.86 9.72
N ASN A 3 -8.48 -50.84 10.00
CA ASN A 3 -9.67 -50.56 9.21
C ASN A 3 -9.32 -49.66 8.04
N GLY A 4 -9.38 -50.21 6.82
CA GLY A 4 -9.22 -49.49 5.59
C GLY A 4 -10.42 -48.59 5.27
N VAL A 5 -10.16 -47.36 4.90
CA VAL A 5 -11.15 -46.42 4.34
C VAL A 5 -11.15 -46.57 2.84
N CYS A 6 -12.28 -46.98 2.28
CA CYS A 6 -12.55 -47.11 0.86
C CYS A 6 -12.91 -45.75 0.28
N VAL A 7 -12.13 -45.28 -0.68
CA VAL A 7 -12.43 -44.07 -1.46
C VAL A 7 -13.20 -44.47 -2.73
N GLN A 8 -14.49 -44.16 -2.79
CA GLN A 8 -15.29 -44.29 -4.01
C GLN A 8 -15.01 -43.14 -4.99
N GLN A 9 -14.54 -43.50 -6.17
CA GLN A 9 -14.45 -42.62 -7.32
C GLN A 9 -15.79 -42.54 -8.03
N HIS A 10 -16.43 -41.37 -8.05
CA HIS A 10 -17.57 -41.09 -8.92
C HIS A 10 -17.05 -40.60 -10.26
N LYS A 11 -17.21 -41.40 -11.31
CA LYS A 11 -17.11 -40.98 -12.71
C LYS A 11 -18.47 -40.41 -13.12
N SER A 12 -18.52 -39.09 -13.39
CA SER A 12 -19.63 -38.48 -14.11
C SER A 12 -19.17 -38.07 -15.51
N SER A 13 -19.65 -38.82 -16.50
CA SER A 13 -19.57 -38.50 -17.91
C SER A 13 -20.70 -37.51 -18.24
N SER A 14 -20.40 -36.28 -18.63
CA SER A 14 -21.37 -35.40 -19.26
C SER A 14 -21.01 -35.15 -20.72
N PHE A 15 -21.89 -35.63 -21.61
CA PHE A 15 -21.93 -35.32 -23.02
C PHE A 15 -22.16 -33.83 -23.21
N PHE A 16 -21.24 -33.11 -23.83
CA PHE A 16 -21.49 -31.77 -24.32
C PHE A 16 -21.75 -31.79 -25.83
N THR A 17 -22.99 -31.51 -26.18
CA THR A 17 -23.45 -31.27 -27.56
C THR A 17 -22.94 -29.90 -28.00
N THR A 18 -22.11 -29.87 -29.01
CA THR A 18 -21.66 -28.64 -29.68
C THR A 18 -22.78 -28.10 -30.56
N LYS A 19 -23.40 -26.99 -30.15
CA LYS A 19 -24.21 -26.14 -31.05
C LYS A 19 -23.30 -25.09 -31.65
N SER A 20 -23.14 -25.18 -32.97
CA SER A 20 -22.55 -24.16 -33.82
C SER A 20 -23.36 -22.86 -33.71
N ASN A 21 -22.77 -21.80 -33.21
CA ASN A 21 -23.35 -20.46 -33.23
C ASN A 21 -22.58 -19.56 -34.18
N THR A 22 -23.31 -19.17 -35.20
CA THR A 22 -23.18 -18.07 -36.15
C THR A 22 -22.28 -16.91 -35.69
N SER A 23 -21.43 -16.55 -36.64
CA SER A 23 -20.60 -15.38 -36.75
C SER A 23 -21.28 -14.07 -36.31
N ASN A 24 -21.03 -13.59 -35.12
CA ASN A 24 -21.22 -12.20 -34.76
C ASN A 24 -19.90 -11.43 -35.02
N LYS A 25 -19.85 -10.76 -36.15
CA LYS A 25 -18.86 -9.73 -36.49
C LYS A 25 -19.02 -8.60 -35.48
N ARG A 26 -18.33 -8.69 -34.33
CA ARG A 26 -18.14 -7.55 -33.43
C ARG A 26 -17.23 -6.58 -34.14
N GLU A 27 -17.79 -5.48 -34.60
CA GLU A 27 -17.04 -4.25 -34.90
C GLU A 27 -16.18 -3.93 -33.69
N LYS A 28 -14.86 -4.17 -33.81
CA LYS A 28 -13.87 -3.63 -32.87
C LYS A 28 -13.90 -2.12 -33.08
N LYS A 29 -14.65 -1.39 -32.24
CA LYS A 29 -14.44 0.03 -32.05
C LYS A 29 -12.94 0.19 -31.75
N ASN A 30 -12.23 0.93 -32.59
CA ASN A 30 -10.89 1.41 -32.31
C ASN A 30 -11.00 2.30 -31.05
N GLU A 31 -10.84 1.72 -29.87
CA GLU A 31 -10.60 2.48 -28.66
C GLU A 31 -9.20 3.07 -28.82
N GLU A 32 -9.14 4.34 -29.15
CA GLU A 32 -7.93 5.14 -29.21
C GLU A 32 -7.21 4.97 -27.87
N TYR A 33 -6.00 4.42 -27.92
CA TYR A 33 -5.22 4.08 -26.72
C TYR A 33 -4.74 5.37 -26.08
N LYS A 34 -5.48 5.88 -25.09
CA LYS A 34 -5.16 7.12 -24.37
C LYS A 34 -3.87 6.97 -23.58
N THR A 35 -3.00 7.95 -23.68
CA THR A 35 -1.79 8.02 -22.82
C THR A 35 -2.17 8.20 -21.35
N ASN A 36 -1.26 7.85 -20.43
CA ASN A 36 -1.51 8.06 -19.01
C ASN A 36 -1.78 9.53 -18.66
N ASP A 37 -1.12 10.47 -19.34
CA ASP A 37 -1.32 11.91 -19.15
C ASP A 37 -2.74 12.31 -19.54
N GLN A 38 -3.25 11.80 -20.68
CA GLN A 38 -4.64 12.04 -21.11
C GLN A 38 -5.64 11.50 -20.09
N LYS A 39 -5.40 10.30 -19.57
CA LYS A 39 -6.25 9.71 -18.52
C LYS A 39 -6.25 10.56 -17.24
N TRP A 40 -5.09 11.06 -16.81
CA TRP A 40 -4.99 11.97 -15.67
C TRP A 40 -5.74 13.28 -15.91
N MET A 41 -5.57 13.92 -17.08
CA MET A 41 -6.30 15.14 -17.43
C MET A 41 -7.82 14.92 -17.41
N GLU A 42 -8.30 13.81 -17.96
CA GLU A 42 -9.73 13.48 -17.95
C GLU A 42 -10.26 13.24 -16.53
N LEU A 43 -9.52 12.51 -15.70
CA LEU A 43 -9.90 12.27 -14.31
C LEU A 43 -10.01 13.59 -13.54
N ILE A 44 -9.04 14.47 -13.69
CA ILE A 44 -9.04 15.80 -13.09
C ILE A 44 -10.26 16.60 -13.57
N ALA A 45 -10.51 16.64 -14.89
CA ALA A 45 -11.65 17.36 -15.45
C ALA A 45 -13.00 16.81 -14.98
N GLN A 46 -13.12 15.49 -14.76
CA GLN A 46 -14.35 14.89 -14.22
C GLN A 46 -14.57 15.25 -12.74
N GLN A 47 -13.51 15.32 -11.96
CA GLN A 47 -13.60 15.64 -10.53
C GLN A 47 -13.85 17.12 -10.28
N THR A 48 -13.28 18.01 -11.10
CA THR A 48 -13.49 19.46 -10.98
C THR A 48 -14.88 19.92 -11.46
N LYS A 49 -15.58 19.11 -12.28
CA LYS A 49 -16.98 19.40 -12.69
C LYS A 49 -18.01 19.16 -11.56
N LYS A 50 -17.66 18.45 -10.50
CA LYS A 50 -18.57 18.26 -9.36
C LYS A 50 -18.54 19.51 -8.49
N PRO A 51 -19.71 20.06 -8.09
CA PRO A 51 -19.74 21.24 -7.23
C PRO A 51 -19.14 20.89 -5.87
N THR A 52 -17.89 21.28 -5.67
CA THR A 52 -17.19 21.13 -4.40
C THR A 52 -17.31 22.43 -3.61
N LYS A 53 -17.42 22.33 -2.28
CA LYS A 53 -17.33 23.49 -1.39
C LYS A 53 -16.04 24.24 -1.69
N LYS A 54 -16.11 25.58 -1.86
CA LYS A 54 -14.95 26.43 -2.15
C LYS A 54 -13.75 26.04 -1.25
N GLY A 55 -12.61 25.68 -1.85
CA GLY A 55 -11.39 25.29 -1.16
C GLY A 55 -11.04 23.78 -1.19
N ALA A 56 -11.94 22.90 -1.65
CA ALA A 56 -11.70 21.44 -1.68
C ALA A 56 -11.09 20.93 -3.00
N GLU A 57 -10.84 21.80 -3.97
CA GLU A 57 -10.50 21.42 -5.35
C GLU A 57 -9.16 20.68 -5.48
N TYR A 58 -8.18 20.99 -4.61
CA TYR A 58 -6.85 20.35 -4.64
C TYR A 58 -6.78 19.06 -3.81
N ASP A 59 -7.66 18.88 -2.83
CA ASP A 59 -7.66 17.70 -1.96
C ASP A 59 -8.18 16.42 -2.66
N ILE A 60 -8.88 16.57 -3.79
CA ILE A 60 -9.52 15.43 -4.47
C ILE A 60 -8.49 14.63 -5.28
N ILE A 61 -7.50 15.30 -5.88
CA ILE A 61 -6.56 14.66 -6.81
C ILE A 61 -5.32 14.14 -6.07
N ASN A 62 -4.79 14.92 -5.13
CA ASN A 62 -3.63 14.57 -4.31
C ASN A 62 -3.96 14.69 -2.82
N PRO A 63 -4.86 13.86 -2.28
CA PRO A 63 -5.34 14.02 -0.92
C PRO A 63 -4.26 13.78 0.15
N CYS A 64 -3.17 13.10 -0.20
CA CYS A 64 -2.01 12.94 0.68
C CYS A 64 -1.03 14.13 0.64
N ASN A 65 -1.26 15.12 -0.22
CA ASN A 65 -0.40 16.30 -0.43
C ASN A 65 1.07 15.93 -0.65
N SER A 66 1.31 14.94 -1.53
CA SER A 66 2.64 14.39 -1.81
C SER A 66 3.25 14.90 -3.11
N GLU A 67 4.53 15.24 -3.07
CA GLU A 67 5.32 15.65 -4.24
C GLU A 67 5.50 14.52 -5.26
N SER A 68 5.57 13.28 -4.79
CA SER A 68 5.72 12.12 -5.65
C SER A 68 4.41 11.60 -6.25
N HIS A 69 3.27 12.27 -5.98
CA HIS A 69 2.01 11.91 -6.63
C HIS A 69 2.10 12.10 -8.15
N PRO A 70 1.64 11.13 -8.98
CA PRO A 70 1.77 11.22 -10.44
C PRO A 70 1.26 12.52 -11.05
N ALA A 71 0.09 12.99 -10.64
CA ALA A 71 -0.48 14.25 -11.13
C ALA A 71 0.40 15.49 -10.83
N VAL A 72 1.13 15.48 -9.69
CA VAL A 72 2.09 16.55 -9.35
C VAL A 72 3.34 16.45 -10.21
N ARG A 73 3.87 15.26 -10.41
CA ARG A 73 5.03 15.00 -11.27
C ARG A 73 4.78 15.37 -12.74
N LEU A 74 3.55 15.23 -13.19
CA LEU A 74 3.10 15.65 -14.53
C LEU A 74 2.75 17.14 -14.62
N GLY A 75 2.86 17.91 -13.53
CA GLY A 75 2.50 19.33 -13.50
C GLY A 75 0.99 19.60 -13.53
N LEU A 76 0.15 18.57 -13.40
CA LEU A 76 -1.32 18.63 -13.47
C LEU A 76 -1.96 19.02 -12.13
N ALA A 77 -1.26 18.80 -11.02
CA ALA A 77 -1.69 19.21 -9.69
C ALA A 77 -0.56 19.95 -8.97
N LYS A 78 -0.92 20.76 -7.97
CA LYS A 78 0.03 21.50 -7.14
C LYS A 78 0.06 20.93 -5.72
N ILE A 79 1.18 21.15 -5.03
CA ILE A 79 1.30 20.92 -3.60
C ILE A 79 0.78 22.14 -2.87
N ASP A 80 -0.04 21.93 -1.88
CA ASP A 80 -0.45 22.97 -0.94
C ASP A 80 0.51 22.99 0.25
N ARG A 81 1.47 23.92 0.22
CA ARG A 81 2.48 24.05 1.29
C ARG A 81 1.90 24.49 2.63
N SER A 82 0.67 24.99 2.66
CA SER A 82 -0.01 25.35 3.91
C SER A 82 -0.61 24.14 4.63
N LYS A 83 -0.74 23.00 3.95
CA LYS A 83 -1.32 21.78 4.49
C LYS A 83 -0.25 20.75 4.82
N PRO A 84 -0.41 19.99 5.92
CA PRO A 84 0.51 18.91 6.24
C PRO A 84 0.42 17.77 5.23
N LYS A 85 1.53 17.05 5.04
CA LYS A 85 1.54 15.78 4.32
C LYS A 85 0.75 14.75 5.14
N ARG A 86 -0.25 14.11 4.53
CA ARG A 86 -1.08 13.07 5.18
C ARG A 86 -0.57 11.68 4.89
N SER A 87 -0.84 10.74 5.81
CA SER A 87 -0.68 9.32 5.51
C SER A 87 -1.68 8.88 4.44
N LEU A 88 -1.39 7.76 3.76
CA LEU A 88 -2.29 7.21 2.75
C LEU A 88 -3.61 6.76 3.37
N GLN A 89 -3.57 6.21 4.59
CA GLN A 89 -4.74 5.83 5.36
C GLN A 89 -5.66 7.02 5.63
N GLU A 90 -5.08 8.11 6.12
CA GLU A 90 -5.85 9.35 6.36
C GLU A 90 -6.45 9.95 5.11
N ALA A 91 -5.69 9.88 4.00
CA ALA A 91 -6.08 10.50 2.75
C ALA A 91 -7.16 9.73 1.99
N TYR A 92 -7.10 8.39 2.01
CA TYR A 92 -7.93 7.54 1.17
C TYR A 92 -8.94 6.69 1.94
N ASP A 93 -8.66 6.31 3.18
CA ASP A 93 -9.53 5.46 4.02
C ASP A 93 -9.49 5.87 5.51
N PRO A 94 -9.97 7.08 5.84
CA PRO A 94 -9.93 7.60 7.21
C PRO A 94 -10.80 6.80 8.20
N PHE A 95 -11.69 5.95 7.69
CA PHE A 95 -12.61 5.12 8.47
C PHE A 95 -12.24 3.64 8.45
N ALA A 96 -11.03 3.30 7.97
CA ALA A 96 -10.54 1.92 8.00
C ALA A 96 -10.67 1.33 9.41
N SER A 97 -11.05 0.06 9.48
CA SER A 97 -11.15 -0.71 10.74
C SER A 97 -9.99 -1.70 10.96
N CYS A 98 -8.93 -1.59 10.15
CA CYS A 98 -7.77 -2.47 10.25
C CYS A 98 -7.04 -2.27 11.59
N PHE A 99 -6.79 -3.36 12.34
CA PHE A 99 -6.09 -3.29 13.62
C PHE A 99 -4.63 -2.81 13.50
N VAL A 100 -4.01 -2.96 12.30
CA VAL A 100 -2.64 -2.53 12.04
C VAL A 100 -2.57 -1.05 11.67
N CYS A 101 -3.37 -0.57 10.70
CA CYS A 101 -3.16 0.75 10.11
C CYS A 101 -4.29 1.76 10.32
N SER A 102 -5.42 1.38 10.95
CA SER A 102 -6.47 2.35 11.22
C SER A 102 -6.11 3.31 12.37
N LYS A 103 -6.71 4.50 12.37
CA LYS A 103 -6.55 5.47 13.49
C LYS A 103 -7.04 4.91 14.83
N SER A 104 -8.09 4.09 14.80
CA SER A 104 -8.62 3.37 15.97
C SER A 104 -7.91 2.03 16.22
N GLY A 105 -7.04 1.60 15.30
CA GLY A 105 -6.27 0.37 15.41
C GLY A 105 -5.22 0.45 16.53
N ARG A 106 -4.82 -0.72 17.02
CA ARG A 106 -3.86 -0.79 18.13
C ARG A 106 -2.44 -0.40 17.71
N LEU A 107 -2.07 -0.67 16.46
CA LEU A 107 -0.69 -0.43 15.99
C LEU A 107 -0.51 0.93 15.33
N ARG A 108 -1.52 1.42 14.60
CA ARG A 108 -1.52 2.73 13.92
C ARG A 108 -0.37 2.91 12.94
N LEU A 109 -0.15 1.90 12.09
CA LEU A 109 0.85 1.97 11.04
C LEU A 109 0.50 3.10 10.05
N GLU A 110 1.36 4.07 9.87
CA GLU A 110 1.20 5.17 8.92
C GLU A 110 2.06 4.94 7.70
N THR A 111 1.45 4.88 6.51
CA THR A 111 2.14 4.74 5.23
C THR A 111 2.14 6.07 4.50
N ARG A 112 3.30 6.48 3.99
CA ARG A 112 3.51 7.74 3.27
C ARG A 112 4.27 7.49 1.97
N ARG A 113 3.99 8.32 0.97
CA ARG A 113 4.81 8.40 -0.24
C ARG A 113 6.16 9.03 0.13
N THR A 114 7.25 8.47 -0.37
CA THR A 114 8.58 9.07 -0.27
C THR A 114 8.85 10.00 -1.46
N LYS A 115 10.01 10.65 -1.50
CA LYS A 115 10.46 11.41 -2.67
C LYS A 115 10.68 10.49 -3.88
N ASP A 116 11.14 9.26 -3.63
CA ASP A 116 11.20 8.22 -4.67
C ASP A 116 9.80 7.63 -4.87
N ALA A 117 9.25 7.82 -6.07
CA ALA A 117 7.90 7.34 -6.41
C ALA A 117 7.77 5.82 -6.40
N LYS A 118 8.88 5.06 -6.43
CA LYS A 118 8.89 3.60 -6.39
C LYS A 118 8.83 3.03 -4.99
N ILE A 119 9.05 3.88 -3.98
CA ILE A 119 9.20 3.47 -2.58
C ILE A 119 8.09 4.11 -1.75
N LEU A 120 7.40 3.30 -0.95
CA LEU A 120 6.58 3.77 0.15
C LEU A 120 7.26 3.46 1.47
N GLN A 121 7.08 4.34 2.43
CA GLN A 121 7.55 4.15 3.81
C GLN A 121 6.36 4.08 4.75
N SER A 122 6.32 3.02 5.54
CA SER A 122 5.37 2.86 6.63
C SER A 122 6.10 2.97 7.96
N LYS A 123 5.53 3.71 8.92
CA LYS A 123 6.13 3.91 10.24
C LYS A 123 5.20 3.42 11.34
N LEU A 124 5.78 2.81 12.33
CA LEU A 124 5.12 2.38 13.55
C LEU A 124 5.79 3.10 14.73
N GLU A 125 5.28 4.29 15.04
CA GLU A 125 5.90 5.21 16.00
C GLU A 125 5.92 4.67 17.43
N ASN A 126 4.92 3.87 17.81
CA ASN A 126 4.83 3.28 19.15
C ASN A 126 5.34 1.84 19.21
N GLY A 127 5.89 1.32 18.09
CA GLY A 127 6.29 -0.07 17.99
C GLY A 127 5.11 -1.05 18.11
N VAL A 128 5.44 -2.32 18.27
CA VAL A 128 4.47 -3.40 18.53
C VAL A 128 4.29 -3.55 20.03
N PRO A 129 3.06 -3.46 20.58
CA PRO A 129 2.81 -3.60 22.00
C PRO A 129 3.28 -4.94 22.58
N GLU A 130 3.62 -4.95 23.86
CA GLU A 130 4.07 -6.13 24.59
C GLU A 130 3.04 -7.27 24.63
N THR A 131 1.76 -6.96 24.39
CA THR A 131 0.70 -7.98 24.28
C THR A 131 0.84 -8.91 23.06
N TYR A 132 1.76 -8.61 22.14
CA TYR A 132 2.01 -9.39 20.91
C TYR A 132 3.42 -10.01 20.89
N VAL A 133 3.96 -10.29 22.06
CA VAL A 133 5.23 -11.03 22.19
C VAL A 133 4.99 -12.54 22.14
N GLU A 134 5.93 -13.27 21.58
CA GLU A 134 5.97 -14.74 21.62
C GLU A 134 6.79 -15.23 22.82
N LEU A 135 7.91 -14.57 23.07
CA LEU A 135 8.79 -14.78 24.21
C LEU A 135 9.02 -13.44 24.91
N PRO A 136 9.35 -13.41 26.21
CA PRO A 136 9.65 -12.18 26.91
C PRO A 136 10.67 -11.31 26.14
N GLY A 137 10.26 -10.10 25.79
CA GLY A 137 11.10 -9.14 25.04
C GLY A 137 11.19 -9.38 23.54
N ILE A 138 10.45 -10.34 22.95
CA ILE A 138 10.50 -10.65 21.52
C ILE A 138 9.10 -10.61 20.90
N VAL A 139 8.91 -9.70 19.94
CA VAL A 139 7.66 -9.61 19.15
C VAL A 139 7.48 -10.87 18.31
N ALA A 140 6.26 -11.42 18.34
CA ALA A 140 5.93 -12.60 17.54
C ALA A 140 6.14 -12.38 16.04
N PRO A 141 6.85 -13.26 15.31
CA PRO A 141 7.09 -13.14 13.86
C PRO A 141 5.80 -12.97 13.05
N GLY A 142 4.70 -13.58 13.49
CA GLY A 142 3.38 -13.40 12.87
C GLY A 142 2.86 -11.97 12.94
N MET A 143 3.21 -11.21 14.00
CA MET A 143 2.87 -9.79 14.10
C MET A 143 3.73 -8.95 13.16
N ILE A 144 5.02 -9.26 13.05
CA ILE A 144 5.93 -8.62 12.07
C ILE A 144 5.38 -8.83 10.66
N ALA A 145 5.04 -10.08 10.30
CA ALA A 145 4.44 -10.42 9.02
C ALA A 145 3.11 -9.67 8.77
N SER A 146 2.27 -9.49 9.78
CA SER A 146 1.01 -8.74 9.69
C SER A 146 1.24 -7.26 9.42
N VAL A 147 2.22 -6.64 10.07
CA VAL A 147 2.61 -5.24 9.83
C VAL A 147 3.14 -5.08 8.41
N MET A 148 4.04 -5.96 7.97
CA MET A 148 4.60 -5.94 6.62
C MET A 148 3.52 -6.18 5.56
N SER A 149 2.59 -7.10 5.80
CA SER A 149 1.46 -7.36 4.90
C SER A 149 0.57 -6.15 4.75
N CYS A 150 0.29 -5.42 5.83
CA CYS A 150 -0.49 -4.19 5.76
C CYS A 150 0.24 -3.10 4.95
N ALA A 151 1.55 -2.89 5.18
CA ALA A 151 2.36 -1.96 4.41
C ALA A 151 2.39 -2.32 2.92
N GLY A 152 2.60 -3.60 2.58
CA GLY A 152 2.63 -4.09 1.21
C GLY A 152 1.29 -3.98 0.49
N SER A 153 0.18 -4.22 1.21
CA SER A 153 -1.18 -4.03 0.69
C SER A 153 -1.42 -2.58 0.26
N TRP A 154 -1.02 -1.60 1.07
CA TRP A 154 -1.09 -0.19 0.70
C TRP A 154 -0.21 0.14 -0.50
N HIS A 155 1.02 -0.41 -0.57
CA HIS A 155 1.88 -0.16 -1.71
C HIS A 155 1.30 -0.73 -3.01
N GLY A 156 0.88 -1.98 -3.01
CA GLY A 156 0.23 -2.60 -4.18
C GLY A 156 -1.00 -1.82 -4.63
N SER A 157 -1.81 -1.35 -3.67
CA SER A 157 -2.99 -0.53 -3.90
C SER A 157 -2.65 0.79 -4.59
N ILE A 158 -1.69 1.53 -4.06
CA ILE A 158 -1.25 2.81 -4.63
C ILE A 158 -0.59 2.64 -5.99
N ALA A 159 0.23 1.62 -6.17
CA ALA A 159 0.90 1.36 -7.44
C ALA A 159 -0.10 1.02 -8.57
N LEU A 160 -1.13 0.21 -8.27
CA LEU A 160 -2.21 -0.06 -9.22
C LEU A 160 -3.06 1.19 -9.48
N MET A 161 -3.35 1.99 -8.46
CA MET A 161 -4.07 3.26 -8.61
C MET A 161 -3.31 4.19 -9.56
N ASP A 162 -2.03 4.39 -9.32
CA ASP A 162 -1.19 5.31 -10.09
C ASP A 162 -1.05 4.84 -11.55
N LYS A 163 -0.84 3.54 -11.76
CA LYS A 163 -0.65 2.97 -13.10
C LYS A 163 -1.93 2.97 -13.93
N ALA A 164 -3.06 2.62 -13.31
CA ALA A 164 -4.35 2.56 -13.98
C ALA A 164 -5.11 3.90 -13.96
N VAL A 165 -4.53 4.95 -13.37
CA VAL A 165 -5.14 6.28 -13.22
C VAL A 165 -6.53 6.18 -12.58
N LEU A 166 -6.58 5.56 -11.40
CA LEU A 166 -7.83 5.41 -10.66
C LEU A 166 -8.04 6.60 -9.71
N ALA A 167 -9.29 7.00 -9.53
CA ALA A 167 -9.65 8.05 -8.57
C ALA A 167 -9.41 7.64 -7.10
N ARG A 168 -9.36 6.31 -6.84
CA ARG A 168 -9.16 5.75 -5.50
C ARG A 168 -8.33 4.48 -5.57
N PRO A 169 -7.56 4.18 -4.52
CA PRO A 169 -6.79 2.95 -4.46
C PRO A 169 -7.74 1.74 -4.40
N PRO A 170 -7.42 0.66 -5.13
CA PRO A 170 -8.16 -0.58 -5.02
C PRO A 170 -7.92 -1.23 -3.65
N LEU A 171 -8.88 -2.02 -3.18
CA LEU A 171 -8.69 -2.85 -2.00
C LEU A 171 -7.85 -4.07 -2.37
N MET A 172 -6.74 -4.27 -1.67
CA MET A 172 -5.81 -5.38 -1.90
C MET A 172 -5.85 -6.35 -0.72
N MET A 173 -5.73 -7.63 -1.01
CA MET A 173 -5.60 -8.70 -0.01
C MET A 173 -4.31 -9.48 -0.28
N LEU A 174 -3.62 -9.88 0.79
CA LEU A 174 -2.49 -10.81 0.68
C LEU A 174 -2.99 -12.12 0.06
N GLU A 175 -2.46 -12.46 -1.12
CA GLU A 175 -2.73 -13.73 -1.80
C GLU A 175 -1.72 -14.78 -1.35
N LYS A 176 -0.44 -14.41 -1.36
CA LYS A 176 0.65 -15.33 -1.06
C LYS A 176 1.85 -14.59 -0.47
N MET A 177 2.42 -15.15 0.57
CA MET A 177 3.75 -14.81 1.06
C MET A 177 4.74 -15.67 0.29
N LEU A 178 5.55 -15.03 -0.56
CA LEU A 178 6.52 -15.72 -1.41
C LEU A 178 7.82 -16.01 -0.66
N ASP A 179 8.19 -15.05 0.20
CA ASP A 179 9.33 -15.16 1.10
C ASP A 179 9.04 -14.34 2.37
N PHE A 180 9.53 -14.82 3.51
CA PHE A 180 9.54 -14.10 4.77
C PHE A 180 10.68 -14.59 5.64
N THR A 181 11.55 -13.69 6.05
CA THR A 181 12.69 -13.98 6.92
C THR A 181 12.73 -12.97 8.05
N ALA A 182 12.59 -13.42 9.29
CA ALA A 182 12.97 -12.66 10.45
C ALA A 182 14.51 -12.73 10.55
N VAL A 183 15.16 -11.59 10.37
CA VAL A 183 16.63 -11.47 10.32
C VAL A 183 17.18 -11.25 11.73
N ASP A 184 16.43 -10.47 12.53
CA ASP A 184 16.82 -10.10 13.88
C ASP A 184 15.60 -9.94 14.78
N VAL A 185 15.82 -9.81 16.06
CA VAL A 185 14.78 -9.65 17.08
C VAL A 185 14.21 -8.23 17.02
N LEU A 186 12.89 -8.13 17.05
CA LEU A 186 12.18 -6.88 17.30
C LEU A 186 11.72 -6.86 18.76
N ALA A 187 12.18 -5.87 19.51
CA ALA A 187 11.72 -5.67 20.87
C ALA A 187 10.32 -5.01 20.88
N PRO A 188 9.46 -5.31 21.88
CA PRO A 188 8.17 -4.64 22.00
C PRO A 188 8.37 -3.13 22.25
N ASN A 189 7.42 -2.34 21.75
CA ASN A 189 7.40 -0.88 21.84
C ASN A 189 8.60 -0.18 21.16
N GLU A 190 9.43 -0.91 20.45
CA GLU A 190 10.53 -0.35 19.68
C GLU A 190 9.98 0.23 18.37
N LYS A 191 10.34 1.49 18.08
CA LYS A 191 9.95 2.16 16.85
C LYS A 191 10.52 1.43 15.65
N CYS A 192 9.67 1.15 14.68
CA CYS A 192 10.11 0.51 13.45
C CYS A 192 9.50 1.15 12.21
N SER A 193 10.15 0.92 11.08
CA SER A 193 9.66 1.34 9.78
C SER A 193 9.73 0.21 8.77
N VAL A 194 8.78 0.20 7.83
CA VAL A 194 8.75 -0.73 6.71
C VAL A 194 8.94 0.07 5.44
N GLN A 195 10.02 -0.22 4.72
CA GLN A 195 10.21 0.25 3.36
C GLN A 195 9.67 -0.81 2.41
N SER A 196 8.91 -0.36 1.41
CA SER A 196 8.30 -1.25 0.43
C SER A 196 8.60 -0.78 -0.99
N GLU A 197 8.83 -1.75 -1.89
CA GLU A 197 9.17 -1.53 -3.30
C GLU A 197 8.35 -2.50 -4.17
N ILE A 198 7.83 -2.02 -5.32
CA ILE A 198 7.11 -2.85 -6.27
C ILE A 198 8.10 -3.68 -7.09
N VAL A 199 7.97 -5.00 -7.02
CA VAL A 199 8.73 -5.96 -7.85
C VAL A 199 8.04 -6.17 -9.20
N SER A 200 6.70 -6.41 -9.17
CA SER A 200 5.91 -6.55 -10.39
C SER A 200 4.47 -6.08 -10.18
N LEU A 201 3.86 -5.63 -11.27
CA LEU A 201 2.43 -5.35 -11.37
C LEU A 201 1.85 -6.18 -12.51
N ASP A 202 1.13 -7.24 -12.16
CA ASP A 202 0.44 -8.10 -13.12
C ASP A 202 -1.01 -7.59 -13.23
N GLU A 203 -1.17 -6.63 -14.12
CA GLU A 203 -2.46 -5.93 -14.32
C GLU A 203 -3.58 -6.87 -14.76
N PRO A 204 -4.81 -6.54 -14.38
CA PRO A 204 -5.24 -5.42 -13.53
C PRO A 204 -5.34 -5.78 -12.04
N ASN A 205 -4.88 -6.96 -11.63
CA ASN A 205 -5.34 -7.57 -10.38
C ASN A 205 -4.26 -7.85 -9.35
N PHE A 206 -2.98 -7.90 -9.70
CA PHE A 206 -1.95 -8.34 -8.78
C PHE A 206 -0.79 -7.35 -8.66
N ALA A 207 -0.20 -7.30 -7.47
CA ALA A 207 1.03 -6.60 -7.19
C ALA A 207 1.95 -7.49 -6.35
N THR A 208 3.21 -7.61 -6.74
CA THR A 208 4.25 -8.24 -5.92
C THR A 208 5.12 -7.15 -5.32
N VAL A 209 5.26 -7.18 -4.01
CA VAL A 209 5.94 -6.15 -3.23
C VAL A 209 7.07 -6.77 -2.43
N LYS A 210 8.26 -6.16 -2.51
CA LYS A 210 9.39 -6.43 -1.64
C LYS A 210 9.31 -5.49 -0.44
N LEU A 211 9.54 -6.01 0.75
CA LEU A 211 9.41 -5.29 2.01
C LEU A 211 10.64 -5.53 2.87
N GLU A 212 11.09 -4.47 3.51
CA GLU A 212 12.17 -4.52 4.49
C GLU A 212 11.74 -3.74 5.74
N MET A 213 11.75 -4.39 6.89
CA MET A 213 11.48 -3.76 8.19
C MET A 213 12.77 -3.45 8.90
N THR A 214 12.88 -2.23 9.38
CA THR A 214 14.05 -1.74 10.11
C THR A 214 13.65 -1.17 11.45
N VAL A 215 14.54 -1.29 12.43
CA VAL A 215 14.42 -0.72 13.78
C VAL A 215 15.58 0.23 14.05
N GLY A 216 15.38 1.15 14.98
CA GLY A 216 16.36 2.18 15.29
C GLY A 216 16.45 3.29 14.22
N GLY A 217 17.13 4.40 14.56
CA GLY A 217 17.53 5.46 13.64
C GLY A 217 16.39 6.08 12.82
N HIS A 218 15.59 6.96 13.42
CA HIS A 218 14.85 7.91 12.61
C HIS A 218 15.85 8.90 12.00
N ALA A 219 16.24 8.71 10.74
CA ALA A 219 16.69 9.83 9.96
C ALA A 219 15.54 10.83 9.94
N HIS A 220 15.64 11.88 10.72
CA HIS A 220 14.81 13.07 10.60
C HIS A 220 14.93 13.49 9.13
N GLU A 221 13.84 13.41 8.35
CA GLU A 221 13.72 14.25 7.18
C GLU A 221 13.72 15.68 7.73
N GLN A 222 14.92 16.27 7.81
CA GLN A 222 15.06 17.69 8.05
C GLN A 222 14.44 18.38 6.82
N ASP A 223 13.28 18.96 7.01
CA ASP A 223 12.89 20.13 6.24
C ASP A 223 14.01 21.17 6.52
N THR A 224 14.98 21.20 5.63
CA THR A 224 16.09 22.15 5.65
C THR A 224 15.60 23.53 5.26
N ASP A 225 15.01 24.23 6.21
CA ASP A 225 14.86 25.68 6.15
C ASP A 225 14.97 26.27 7.57
N THR A 226 16.07 26.01 8.28
CA THR A 226 16.50 26.91 9.38
C THR A 226 17.98 26.67 9.68
N ILE A 227 18.81 27.57 9.18
CA ILE A 227 20.20 27.70 9.57
C ILE A 227 20.22 28.30 10.98
N THR A 228 20.52 27.49 11.98
CA THR A 228 21.00 28.00 13.28
C THR A 228 22.10 27.08 13.78
N SER A 229 23.29 27.62 13.72
CA SER A 229 24.51 27.04 14.27
C SER A 229 24.46 27.03 15.81
N THR A 230 24.54 25.85 16.43
CA THR A 230 25.08 25.71 17.78
C THR A 230 25.60 24.29 18.04
N ASN A 231 26.90 24.21 18.29
CA ASN A 231 27.71 23.28 19.07
C ASN A 231 27.28 21.82 19.28
N SER A 232 28.07 20.96 18.65
CA SER A 232 28.49 19.59 18.94
C SER A 232 28.16 19.06 20.35
N THR A 233 27.15 18.18 20.39
CA THR A 233 27.10 17.11 21.39
C THR A 233 27.00 15.81 20.57
N SER A 234 27.93 14.89 20.80
CA SER A 234 28.06 13.59 20.16
C SER A 234 26.76 12.78 20.32
N THR A 235 25.84 12.96 19.41
CA THR A 235 24.65 12.12 19.27
C THR A 235 25.12 10.79 18.69
N ARG A 236 25.07 9.72 19.50
CA ARG A 236 25.15 8.34 19.02
C ARG A 236 24.12 8.17 17.92
N GLU A 237 24.57 8.16 16.68
CA GLU A 237 23.76 7.69 15.55
C GLU A 237 23.35 6.25 15.86
N SER A 238 22.10 6.04 16.25
CA SER A 238 21.56 4.71 16.41
C SER A 238 21.51 4.06 15.02
N LYS A 239 22.43 3.13 14.77
CA LYS A 239 22.50 2.40 13.51
C LYS A 239 21.15 1.71 13.26
N GLN A 240 20.50 2.10 12.18
CA GLN A 240 19.32 1.42 11.68
C GLN A 240 19.71 0.00 11.29
N HIS A 241 19.04 -1.01 11.81
CA HIS A 241 19.27 -2.41 11.43
C HIS A 241 17.99 -3.07 10.91
N VAL A 242 18.15 -4.03 10.02
CA VAL A 242 17.05 -4.77 9.41
C VAL A 242 16.64 -5.89 10.33
N CYS A 243 15.35 -5.91 10.74
CA CYS A 243 14.82 -6.99 11.58
C CYS A 243 14.02 -8.02 10.77
N ALA A 244 13.45 -7.66 9.61
CA ALA A 244 12.75 -8.61 8.76
C ALA A 244 12.77 -8.21 7.28
N ARG A 245 12.68 -9.22 6.40
CA ARG A 245 12.50 -9.08 4.96
C ARG A 245 11.35 -9.95 4.48
N ALA A 246 10.62 -9.47 3.46
CA ALA A 246 9.58 -10.26 2.83
C ALA A 246 9.40 -9.94 1.35
N VAL A 247 8.88 -10.91 0.61
CA VAL A 247 8.30 -10.71 -0.71
C VAL A 247 6.88 -11.26 -0.67
N MET A 248 5.91 -10.40 -0.95
CA MET A 248 4.50 -10.73 -0.82
C MET A 248 3.74 -10.38 -2.08
N ARG A 249 2.82 -11.26 -2.49
CA ARG A 249 1.90 -11.03 -3.61
C ARG A 249 0.53 -10.69 -3.09
N PHE A 250 -0.03 -9.63 -3.64
CA PHE A 250 -1.35 -9.11 -3.29
C PHE A 250 -2.29 -9.19 -4.48
N LYS A 251 -3.56 -9.49 -4.20
CA LYS A 251 -4.64 -9.57 -5.18
C LYS A 251 -5.67 -8.46 -4.92
N LYS A 252 -6.08 -7.79 -5.99
CA LYS A 252 -7.20 -6.84 -5.95
C LYS A 252 -8.50 -7.59 -5.69
N ILE A 253 -9.25 -7.18 -4.68
CA ILE A 253 -10.54 -7.77 -4.30
C ILE A 253 -11.72 -6.81 -4.43
N GLY A 254 -11.47 -5.54 -4.71
CA GLY A 254 -12.50 -4.52 -4.83
C GLY A 254 -11.93 -3.12 -4.93
N ALA A 255 -12.76 -2.13 -4.65
CA ALA A 255 -12.35 -0.73 -4.50
C ALA A 255 -12.70 -0.24 -3.09
N VAL A 256 -11.89 0.65 -2.54
CA VAL A 256 -12.21 1.32 -1.28
C VAL A 256 -13.50 2.12 -1.51
N ARG A 257 -14.57 1.74 -0.80
CA ARG A 257 -15.85 2.45 -0.89
C ARG A 257 -15.74 3.75 -0.12
N SER A 258 -16.16 4.87 -0.75
CA SER A 258 -16.48 6.05 0.04
C SER A 258 -17.78 5.76 0.77
N ILE A 259 -17.73 5.79 2.09
CA ILE A 259 -18.95 6.02 2.86
C ILE A 259 -19.24 7.50 2.67
N SER A 260 -20.19 7.78 1.76
CA SER A 260 -20.76 9.11 1.56
C SER A 260 -21.71 9.41 2.68
#